data_30a63f393e48c5b769da9a389b3bcedd
#
_entry.id   30a63f393e48c5b769da9a389b3bcedd
#
_cell.length_a   1.000
_cell.length_b   1.000
_cell.length_c   1.000
_cell.angle_alpha   90.00
_cell.angle_beta   90.00
_cell.angle_gamma   90.00
#
_symmetry.space_group_name_H-M   'P 1'
#
loop_
_entity.id
_entity.type
_entity.pdbx_description
1 polymer ?
#
loop_
_entity_poly.entity_id
_entity_poly.type
_entity_poly.pdbx_seq_one_letter_code
_entity_poly.pdbx_strand_id
1 'polypeptide(L)' 'VLFTSSVYAGSCPMMAKSIDDKIAEAQMLRDQGMAAHDAGDHAKSEELLGKAMELFKS' A
#
# COMPACT_ATOMS: atom_id res chain seq x y z
N VAL A 1 10.70 17.88 23.48
CA VAL A 1 11.10 17.43 22.17
C VAL A 1 11.45 15.95 22.19
N LEU A 2 12.32 15.60 23.10
CA LEU A 2 12.80 14.24 23.15
C LEU A 2 11.77 13.26 23.68
N PHE A 3 10.86 13.77 24.47
CA PHE A 3 9.86 12.91 25.06
C PHE A 3 8.92 12.33 24.04
N THR A 4 8.75 12.99 22.92
CA THR A 4 7.86 12.47 21.90
C THR A 4 8.36 11.16 21.34
N SER A 5 9.67 10.98 21.24
CA SER A 5 10.18 9.74 20.70
C SER A 5 9.90 8.56 21.61
N SER A 6 9.89 8.76 22.93
CA SER A 6 9.61 7.62 23.80
C SER A 6 8.16 7.19 23.69
N VAL A 7 7.25 8.09 23.42
CA VAL A 7 5.86 7.73 23.19
C VAL A 7 5.73 6.89 21.93
N TYR A 8 6.41 7.30 20.89
CA TYR A 8 6.36 6.57 19.63
C TYR A 8 7.07 5.23 19.70
N ALA A 9 8.03 5.10 20.58
CA ALA A 9 8.82 3.88 20.66
C ALA A 9 7.97 2.64 20.87
N GLY A 10 6.82 2.79 21.54
CA GLY A 10 5.94 1.67 21.79
C GLY A 10 5.10 1.25 20.61
N SER A 11 4.62 2.20 19.81
CA SER A 11 3.69 1.91 18.72
C SER A 11 4.32 2.04 17.34
N CYS A 12 5.45 2.72 17.22
CA CYS A 12 6.10 2.92 15.93
C CYS A 12 6.40 1.63 15.17
N PRO A 13 6.95 0.59 15.79
CA PRO A 13 7.24 -0.64 15.03
C PRO A 13 5.99 -1.28 14.45
N MET A 14 4.89 -1.23 15.17
CA MET A 14 3.63 -1.80 14.68
C MET A 14 3.08 -0.98 13.54
N MET A 15 3.14 0.34 13.68
CA MET A 15 2.66 1.23 12.63
C MET A 15 3.50 1.11 11.39
N ALA A 16 4.82 1.04 11.57
CA ALA A 16 5.72 0.87 10.44
C ALA A 16 5.45 -0.43 9.71
N LYS A 17 5.21 -1.51 10.46
CA LYS A 17 4.91 -2.79 9.85
C LYS A 17 3.60 -2.75 9.07
N SER A 18 2.59 -2.09 9.62
CA SER A 18 1.31 -1.94 8.93
C SER A 18 1.49 -1.19 7.62
N ILE A 19 2.30 -0.14 7.62
CA ILE A 19 2.58 0.62 6.41
C ILE A 19 3.34 -0.26 5.42
N ASP A 20 4.34 -1.00 5.88
CA ASP A 20 5.10 -1.88 5.02
C ASP A 20 4.21 -2.95 4.38
N ASP A 21 3.30 -3.52 5.15
CA ASP A 21 2.36 -4.52 4.62
C ASP A 21 1.47 -3.91 3.55
N LYS A 22 0.98 -2.70 3.78
CA LYS A 22 0.13 -2.03 2.81
C LYS A 22 0.91 -1.66 1.55
N ILE A 23 2.15 -1.23 1.72
CA ILE A 23 2.99 -0.91 0.58
C ILE A 23 3.23 -2.15 -0.27
N ALA A 24 3.54 -3.27 0.37
CA ALA A 24 3.78 -4.51 -0.35
C ALA A 24 2.53 -4.95 -1.11
N GLU A 25 1.37 -4.85 -0.47
CA GLU A 25 0.12 -5.22 -1.12
C GLU A 25 -0.19 -4.28 -2.28
N ALA A 26 0.03 -2.98 -2.08
CA ALA A 26 -0.20 -2.01 -3.14
C ALA A 26 0.73 -2.24 -4.32
N GLN A 27 1.98 -2.60 -4.05
CA GLN A 27 2.92 -2.89 -5.12
C GLN A 27 2.51 -4.11 -5.93
N MET A 28 2.00 -5.15 -5.26
CA MET A 28 1.50 -6.33 -5.95
C MET A 28 0.33 -5.98 -6.86
N LEU A 29 -0.61 -5.22 -6.32
CA LEU A 29 -1.77 -4.80 -7.11
C LEU A 29 -1.37 -3.92 -8.28
N ARG A 30 -0.40 -3.04 -8.05
CA ARG A 30 0.12 -2.19 -9.11
C ARG A 30 0.76 -3.03 -10.21
N ASP A 31 1.60 -3.98 -9.83
CA ASP A 31 2.28 -4.81 -10.81
C ASP A 31 1.29 -5.64 -11.60
N GLN A 32 0.30 -6.21 -10.93
CA GLN A 32 -0.75 -6.98 -11.61
C GLN A 32 -1.59 -6.09 -12.51
N GLY A 33 -1.89 -4.88 -12.04
CA GLY A 33 -2.64 -3.93 -12.84
C GLY A 33 -1.89 -3.52 -14.10
N MET A 34 -0.60 -3.29 -13.98
CA MET A 34 0.21 -2.94 -15.14
C MET A 34 0.35 -4.13 -16.09
N ALA A 35 0.46 -5.33 -15.56
CA ALA A 35 0.52 -6.52 -16.40
C ALA A 35 -0.80 -6.70 -17.17
N ALA A 36 -1.92 -6.44 -16.52
CA ALA A 36 -3.22 -6.50 -17.19
C ALA A 36 -3.32 -5.42 -18.27
N HIS A 37 -2.80 -4.23 -17.99
CA HIS A 37 -2.78 -3.15 -18.95
C HIS A 37 -1.98 -3.55 -20.20
N ASP A 38 -0.80 -4.12 -19.99
CA ASP A 38 0.05 -4.55 -21.09
C ASP A 38 -0.60 -5.66 -21.92
N ALA A 39 -1.42 -6.49 -21.27
CA ALA A 39 -2.14 -7.55 -21.95
C ALA A 39 -3.39 -7.03 -22.67
N GLY A 40 -3.71 -5.76 -22.51
CA GLY A 40 -4.87 -5.17 -23.16
C GLY A 40 -6.15 -5.26 -22.34
N ASP A 41 -6.07 -5.76 -21.12
CA ASP A 41 -7.25 -5.88 -20.25
C ASP A 41 -7.37 -4.63 -19.39
N HIS A 42 -7.82 -3.56 -20.00
CA HIS A 42 -7.89 -2.25 -19.33
C HIS A 42 -8.86 -2.24 -18.16
N ALA A 43 -9.98 -2.94 -18.27
CA ALA A 43 -10.96 -2.98 -17.20
C ALA A 43 -10.38 -3.62 -15.94
N LYS A 44 -9.65 -4.72 -16.11
CA LYS A 44 -9.03 -5.39 -14.99
C LYS A 44 -7.89 -4.55 -14.42
N SER A 45 -7.15 -3.88 -15.29
CA SER A 45 -6.10 -2.98 -14.86
C SER A 45 -6.65 -1.88 -13.97
N GLU A 46 -7.75 -1.25 -14.38
CA GLU A 46 -8.37 -0.20 -13.59
C GLU A 46 -8.87 -0.73 -12.25
N GLU A 47 -9.42 -1.93 -12.24
CA GLU A 47 -9.89 -2.53 -10.99
C GLU A 47 -8.75 -2.77 -10.02
N LEU A 48 -7.66 -3.36 -10.50
CA LEU A 48 -6.52 -3.66 -9.65
C LEU A 48 -5.83 -2.40 -9.16
N LEU A 49 -5.64 -1.42 -10.04
CA LEU A 49 -5.02 -0.17 -9.65
C LEU A 49 -5.92 0.62 -8.70
N GLY A 50 -7.22 0.54 -8.90
CA GLY A 50 -8.18 1.16 -8.01
C GLY A 50 -8.11 0.57 -6.61
N LYS A 51 -7.97 -0.75 -6.52
CA LYS A 51 -7.82 -1.40 -5.22
C LYS A 51 -6.54 -0.95 -4.52
N ALA A 52 -5.46 -0.82 -5.28
CA ALA A 52 -4.22 -0.33 -4.71
C ALA A 52 -4.39 1.07 -4.13
N MET A 53 -5.08 1.93 -4.84
CA MET A 53 -5.33 3.29 -4.37
C MET A 53 -6.21 3.30 -3.12
N GLU A 54 -7.15 2.38 -3.01
CA GLU A 54 -8.02 2.32 -1.84
C GLU A 54 -7.25 1.98 -0.57
N LEU A 55 -6.15 1.27 -0.68
CA LEU A 55 -5.33 0.95 0.49
C LEU A 55 -4.80 2.20 1.17
N PHE A 56 -4.65 3.27 0.44
CA PHE A 56 -4.13 4.52 0.98
C PHE A 56 -5.24 5.45 1.48
N LYS A 57 -6.47 5.13 1.20
CA LYS A 57 -7.60 5.97 1.58
C LYS A 57 -7.98 5.79 3.05
N SER A 58 -7.88 4.63 3.55
CA SER A 58 -8.27 4.33 4.93
C SER A 58 -7.08 4.38 5.90
#